data_0f6b53f3a8f71678c8f771e5c4ff0318
#
_entry.id   0f6b53f3a8f71678c8f771e5c4ff0318
#
_cell.length_a   1.000
_cell.length_b   1.000
_cell.length_c   1.000
_cell.angle_alpha   90.00
_cell.angle_beta   90.00
_cell.angle_gamma   90.00
#
_symmetry.space_group_name_H-M   'P 1'
#
loop_
_entity.id
_entity.type
_entity.pdbx_description
1 polymer ?
#
loop_
_entity_poly.entity_id
_entity_poly.type
_entity_poly.pdbx_seq_one_letter_code
_entity_poly.pdbx_strand_id
1 'polypeptide(L)'
;MLRAAYVMQKPLQKGNFIRHLPFFLSDMTEFRSLPAIAEAPLRDTIKTIQQPACKEKIAFYAGCLIDFAYPEMGEALVKIMNKAGIEVVFPEGQTCCGAPARYSGAYEVAAQNANDNINALLANDVTYVVSACPTCTVALKHEFISTFESLGQTDSLPRARQLADKVIDFSSLVKKLVDEGRLKFKEGQQLGKITYHDSCHLKRTLHASQEPRQLLTQAGYEIAEMYEADMCCGMGGTYSLKLPEISAPILERKLVNIKNSGATLAVMDCPGCVMQIRGGLDKQNSTVRVEHTVQRLADELESS
;
A
#
# COMPACT_ATOMS: atom_id res chain seq x y z
N MET A 1 -19.41 12.86 0.37
CA MET A 1 -18.16 13.67 0.38
C MET A 1 -17.21 13.30 -0.78
N LEU A 2 -16.82 12.04 -0.97
CA LEU A 2 -15.85 11.62 -2.01
C LEU A 2 -16.27 11.96 -3.45
N ARG A 3 -17.53 11.73 -3.84
CA ARG A 3 -18.03 12.13 -5.17
C ARG A 3 -17.90 13.63 -5.43
N ALA A 4 -18.12 14.46 -4.41
CA ALA A 4 -17.93 15.90 -4.53
C ALA A 4 -16.44 16.24 -4.72
N ALA A 5 -15.55 15.62 -3.95
CA ALA A 5 -14.10 15.82 -4.09
C ALA A 5 -13.59 15.35 -5.47
N TYR A 6 -14.10 14.22 -5.98
CA TYR A 6 -13.79 13.74 -7.33
C TYR A 6 -14.22 14.75 -8.41
N VAL A 7 -15.40 15.33 -8.32
CA VAL A 7 -15.87 16.35 -9.26
C VAL A 7 -15.05 17.63 -9.15
N MET A 8 -14.73 18.06 -7.93
CA MET A 8 -13.95 19.29 -7.68
C MET A 8 -12.50 19.20 -8.17
N GLN A 9 -11.90 17.99 -8.21
CA GLN A 9 -10.53 17.84 -8.70
C GLN A 9 -10.41 17.92 -10.24
N LYS A 10 -11.49 17.65 -11.00
CA LYS A 10 -11.45 17.56 -12.48
C LYS A 10 -10.78 18.74 -13.17
N PRO A 11 -11.02 20.01 -12.79
CA PRO A 11 -10.35 21.14 -13.40
C PRO A 11 -8.83 21.18 -13.14
N LEU A 12 -8.36 20.55 -12.06
CA LEU A 12 -6.96 20.53 -11.62
C LEU A 12 -6.22 19.26 -12.10
N GLN A 13 -6.99 18.27 -12.54
CA GLN A 13 -6.47 16.96 -12.93
C GLN A 13 -5.87 16.97 -14.33
N LYS A 14 -4.66 16.41 -14.48
CA LYS A 14 -4.01 16.11 -15.75
C LYS A 14 -3.59 14.64 -15.77
N GLY A 15 -4.31 13.82 -16.54
CA GLY A 15 -4.18 12.35 -16.44
C GLY A 15 -4.54 11.87 -15.04
N ASN A 16 -3.68 11.09 -14.41
CA ASN A 16 -3.88 10.56 -13.05
C ASN A 16 -3.31 11.45 -11.94
N PHE A 17 -2.95 12.72 -12.26
CA PHE A 17 -2.26 13.62 -11.34
C PHE A 17 -2.96 14.96 -11.17
N ILE A 18 -2.79 15.53 -9.97
CA ILE A 18 -3.01 16.92 -9.64
C ILE A 18 -1.62 17.55 -9.49
N ARG A 19 -1.20 18.33 -10.49
CA ARG A 19 0.15 18.91 -10.55
C ARG A 19 0.28 20.23 -9.82
N HIS A 20 -0.82 20.96 -9.68
CA HIS A 20 -0.87 22.25 -9.02
C HIS A 20 -2.17 22.40 -8.25
N LEU A 21 -2.06 22.70 -6.97
CA LEU A 21 -3.18 23.12 -6.14
C LEU A 21 -3.17 24.64 -6.02
N PRO A 22 -4.36 25.29 -5.94
CA PRO A 22 -4.45 26.73 -5.82
C PRO A 22 -4.15 27.25 -4.41
N PHE A 23 -3.74 28.53 -4.33
CA PHE A 23 -3.59 29.32 -3.10
C PHE A 23 -2.78 28.61 -2.00
N PHE A 24 -3.30 28.59 -0.78
CA PHE A 24 -2.68 28.03 0.43
C PHE A 24 -2.42 26.51 0.37
N LEU A 25 -2.93 25.81 -0.65
CA LEU A 25 -2.66 24.38 -0.87
C LEU A 25 -1.51 24.14 -1.87
N SER A 26 -0.92 25.20 -2.46
CA SER A 26 0.14 25.08 -3.48
C SER A 26 1.34 24.29 -3.01
N ASP A 27 1.75 24.49 -1.75
CA ASP A 27 2.93 23.84 -1.14
C ASP A 27 2.83 22.30 -1.17
N MET A 28 1.61 21.75 -1.11
CA MET A 28 1.37 20.30 -1.21
C MET A 28 1.80 19.71 -2.55
N THR A 29 1.83 20.54 -3.60
CA THR A 29 2.18 20.13 -4.97
C THR A 29 3.45 20.82 -5.50
N GLU A 30 4.22 21.49 -4.68
CA GLU A 30 5.43 22.19 -5.11
C GLU A 30 6.50 21.20 -5.60
N PHE A 31 6.85 20.21 -4.79
CA PHE A 31 7.93 19.26 -5.06
C PHE A 31 7.46 17.89 -5.60
N ARG A 32 6.16 17.65 -5.62
CA ARG A 32 5.55 16.43 -6.17
C ARG A 32 4.13 16.70 -6.70
N SER A 33 3.69 15.89 -7.65
CA SER A 33 2.28 15.79 -8.03
C SER A 33 1.54 14.90 -7.05
N LEU A 34 0.26 15.16 -6.79
CA LEU A 34 -0.59 14.29 -6.01
C LEU A 34 -1.40 13.35 -6.92
N PRO A 35 -1.78 12.15 -6.47
CA PRO A 35 -2.69 11.32 -7.23
C PRO A 35 -4.08 11.95 -7.30
N ALA A 36 -4.77 11.73 -8.41
CA ALA A 36 -6.19 11.98 -8.48
C ALA A 36 -6.95 11.00 -7.58
N ILE A 37 -8.05 11.44 -6.99
CA ILE A 37 -8.99 10.57 -6.30
C ILE A 37 -9.70 9.72 -7.37
N ALA A 38 -9.84 8.42 -7.12
CA ALA A 38 -10.52 7.50 -8.02
C ALA A 38 -12.00 7.88 -8.20
N GLU A 39 -12.55 7.59 -9.37
CA GLU A 39 -13.96 7.85 -9.68
C GLU A 39 -14.91 7.05 -8.77
N ALA A 40 -14.56 5.80 -8.54
CA ALA A 40 -15.23 4.93 -7.58
C ALA A 40 -14.18 4.37 -6.60
N PRO A 41 -14.43 4.42 -5.30
CA PRO A 41 -13.55 3.81 -4.32
C PRO A 41 -13.62 2.29 -4.42
N LEU A 42 -12.54 1.61 -4.02
CA LEU A 42 -12.46 0.16 -4.05
C LEU A 42 -13.62 -0.50 -3.28
N ARG A 43 -14.01 0.05 -2.14
CA ARG A 43 -15.13 -0.46 -1.32
C ARG A 43 -16.46 -0.57 -2.07
N ASP A 44 -16.64 0.22 -3.12
CA ASP A 44 -17.83 0.17 -3.97
C ASP A 44 -17.64 -0.83 -5.13
N THR A 45 -16.44 -0.85 -5.75
CA THR A 45 -16.14 -1.71 -6.91
C THR A 45 -15.86 -3.15 -6.54
N ILE A 46 -15.22 -3.41 -5.40
CA ILE A 46 -14.85 -4.77 -4.98
C ILE A 46 -16.04 -5.69 -4.83
N LYS A 47 -17.21 -5.15 -4.48
CA LYS A 47 -18.45 -5.91 -4.34
C LYS A 47 -18.97 -6.45 -5.70
N THR A 48 -18.52 -5.87 -6.81
CA THR A 48 -18.91 -6.29 -8.17
C THR A 48 -17.95 -7.32 -8.76
N ILE A 49 -16.80 -7.57 -8.12
CA ILE A 49 -15.83 -8.56 -8.56
C ILE A 49 -16.41 -9.95 -8.27
N GLN A 50 -16.63 -10.74 -9.32
CA GLN A 50 -17.02 -12.14 -9.15
C GLN A 50 -15.84 -12.93 -8.59
N GLN A 51 -16.09 -13.63 -7.50
CA GLN A 51 -15.10 -14.47 -6.84
C GLN A 51 -15.59 -15.92 -6.81
N PRO A 52 -14.67 -16.90 -6.94
CA PRO A 52 -15.02 -18.30 -6.77
C PRO A 52 -15.45 -18.56 -5.32
N ALA A 53 -16.40 -19.45 -5.12
CA ALA A 53 -16.74 -19.93 -3.78
C ALA A 53 -15.60 -20.79 -3.24
N CYS A 54 -14.88 -20.28 -2.27
CA CYS A 54 -13.72 -20.95 -1.64
C CYS A 54 -14.00 -21.25 -0.17
N LYS A 55 -13.40 -22.35 0.32
CA LYS A 55 -13.48 -22.68 1.75
C LYS A 55 -12.61 -21.75 2.60
N GLU A 56 -11.47 -21.34 2.05
CA GLU A 56 -10.56 -20.43 2.72
C GLU A 56 -10.90 -18.99 2.39
N LYS A 57 -10.94 -18.14 3.41
CA LYS A 57 -11.26 -16.73 3.31
C LYS A 57 -10.21 -15.88 4.00
N ILE A 58 -9.91 -14.75 3.41
CA ILE A 58 -9.10 -13.69 4.05
C ILE A 58 -9.90 -12.40 4.12
N ALA A 59 -9.65 -11.59 5.14
CA ALA A 59 -10.13 -10.21 5.17
C ALA A 59 -9.10 -9.29 4.51
N PHE A 60 -9.54 -8.46 3.58
CA PHE A 60 -8.69 -7.45 2.97
C PHE A 60 -8.88 -6.10 3.65
N TYR A 61 -7.81 -5.60 4.24
CA TYR A 61 -7.73 -4.24 4.74
C TYR A 61 -7.05 -3.33 3.70
N ALA A 62 -7.84 -2.55 2.98
CA ALA A 62 -7.33 -1.70 1.90
C ALA A 62 -6.55 -0.48 2.39
N GLY A 63 -7.00 0.11 3.50
CA GLY A 63 -6.51 1.42 3.92
C GLY A 63 -6.94 2.54 2.96
N CYS A 64 -6.65 3.80 3.32
CA CYS A 64 -7.20 4.96 2.62
C CYS A 64 -6.66 5.15 1.19
N LEU A 65 -5.37 4.89 0.95
CA LEU A 65 -4.78 5.15 -0.37
C LEU A 65 -5.23 4.12 -1.42
N ILE A 66 -5.28 2.85 -1.06
CA ILE A 66 -5.77 1.82 -1.98
C ILE A 66 -7.26 2.00 -2.23
N ASP A 67 -8.04 2.31 -1.17
CA ASP A 67 -9.47 2.47 -1.32
C ASP A 67 -9.85 3.67 -2.19
N PHE A 68 -9.19 4.81 -2.02
CA PHE A 68 -9.65 6.08 -2.60
C PHE A 68 -8.80 6.64 -3.74
N ALA A 69 -7.55 6.21 -3.88
CA ALA A 69 -6.65 6.71 -4.91
C ALA A 69 -6.13 5.65 -5.87
N TYR A 70 -6.01 4.40 -5.42
CA TYR A 70 -5.42 3.31 -6.18
C TYR A 70 -6.25 2.01 -6.11
N PRO A 71 -7.57 2.03 -6.44
CA PRO A 71 -8.42 0.85 -6.33
C PRO A 71 -7.90 -0.34 -7.15
N GLU A 72 -7.19 -0.09 -8.24
CA GLU A 72 -6.56 -1.10 -9.08
C GLU A 72 -5.54 -1.98 -8.33
N MET A 73 -4.92 -1.47 -7.26
CA MET A 73 -4.06 -2.29 -6.39
C MET A 73 -4.87 -3.31 -5.59
N GLY A 74 -6.07 -2.93 -5.15
CA GLY A 74 -6.97 -3.83 -4.45
C GLY A 74 -7.57 -4.89 -5.37
N GLU A 75 -7.95 -4.50 -6.58
CA GLU A 75 -8.44 -5.42 -7.61
C GLU A 75 -7.37 -6.46 -7.99
N ALA A 76 -6.11 -6.03 -8.10
CA ALA A 76 -4.98 -6.91 -8.33
C ALA A 76 -4.78 -7.91 -7.18
N LEU A 77 -4.94 -7.48 -5.92
CA LEU A 77 -4.88 -8.37 -4.75
C LEU A 77 -5.98 -9.44 -4.83
N VAL A 78 -7.23 -9.04 -5.11
CA VAL A 78 -8.34 -9.98 -5.26
C VAL A 78 -8.05 -11.02 -6.35
N LYS A 79 -7.54 -10.56 -7.50
CA LYS A 79 -7.14 -11.45 -8.61
C LYS A 79 -6.11 -12.50 -8.16
N ILE A 80 -5.08 -12.10 -7.42
CA ILE A 80 -4.04 -13.01 -6.91
C ILE A 80 -4.64 -14.03 -5.93
N MET A 81 -5.43 -13.57 -4.96
CA MET A 81 -6.01 -14.44 -3.94
C MET A 81 -6.99 -15.45 -4.55
N ASN A 82 -7.84 -15.00 -5.49
CA ASN A 82 -8.77 -15.88 -6.18
C ASN A 82 -8.05 -16.97 -6.98
N LYS A 83 -6.91 -16.66 -7.60
CA LYS A 83 -6.06 -17.66 -8.28
C LYS A 83 -5.47 -18.68 -7.31
N ALA A 84 -5.20 -18.29 -6.06
CA ALA A 84 -4.77 -19.19 -5.01
C ALA A 84 -5.91 -20.02 -4.40
N GLY A 85 -7.15 -19.88 -4.87
CA GLY A 85 -8.33 -20.54 -4.30
C GLY A 85 -8.75 -19.94 -2.95
N ILE A 86 -8.57 -18.63 -2.77
CA ILE A 86 -8.91 -17.89 -1.55
C ILE A 86 -9.95 -16.83 -1.89
N GLU A 87 -11.05 -16.81 -1.14
CA GLU A 87 -12.08 -15.77 -1.21
C GLU A 87 -11.62 -14.53 -0.42
N VAL A 88 -11.75 -13.35 -1.02
CA VAL A 88 -11.43 -12.08 -0.37
C VAL A 88 -12.69 -11.43 0.18
N VAL A 89 -12.79 -11.35 1.49
CA VAL A 89 -13.82 -10.59 2.19
C VAL A 89 -13.34 -9.15 2.35
N PHE A 90 -14.18 -8.20 2.02
CA PHE A 90 -13.96 -6.79 2.30
C PHE A 90 -14.86 -6.35 3.45
N PRO A 91 -14.40 -6.37 4.72
CA PRO A 91 -15.23 -6.07 5.87
C PRO A 91 -15.80 -4.65 5.79
N GLU A 92 -17.12 -4.51 6.01
CA GLU A 92 -17.73 -3.20 6.13
C GLU A 92 -17.31 -2.52 7.44
N GLY A 93 -17.27 -1.19 7.45
CA GLY A 93 -16.89 -0.42 8.64
C GLY A 93 -15.38 -0.19 8.79
N GLN A 94 -14.53 -0.69 7.87
CA GLN A 94 -13.11 -0.31 7.90
C GLN A 94 -12.96 1.21 7.75
N THR A 95 -12.06 1.78 8.58
CA THR A 95 -11.71 3.20 8.59
C THR A 95 -10.22 3.38 8.26
N CYS A 96 -9.65 4.55 8.47
CA CYS A 96 -8.20 4.76 8.41
C CYS A 96 -7.49 3.88 9.46
N CYS A 97 -6.28 3.40 9.18
CA CYS A 97 -5.47 2.67 10.16
C CYS A 97 -5.02 3.51 11.35
N GLY A 98 -5.29 4.80 11.37
CA GLY A 98 -4.93 5.69 12.46
C GLY A 98 -3.46 6.14 12.47
N ALA A 99 -2.58 5.57 11.65
CA ALA A 99 -1.16 5.93 11.64
C ALA A 99 -0.90 7.44 11.47
N PRO A 100 -1.57 8.19 10.55
CA PRO A 100 -1.38 9.62 10.44
C PRO A 100 -1.80 10.39 11.72
N ALA A 101 -2.86 9.96 12.39
CA ALA A 101 -3.32 10.56 13.65
C ALA A 101 -2.31 10.29 14.76
N ARG A 102 -1.87 9.04 14.92
CA ARG A 102 -0.86 8.63 15.89
C ARG A 102 0.45 9.41 15.72
N TYR A 103 0.97 9.51 14.49
CA TYR A 103 2.23 10.24 14.20
C TYR A 103 2.11 11.76 14.37
N SER A 104 0.88 12.26 14.44
CA SER A 104 0.58 13.66 14.76
C SER A 104 0.28 13.90 16.25
N GLY A 105 0.37 12.85 17.10
CA GLY A 105 0.09 12.94 18.54
C GLY A 105 -1.38 12.83 18.92
N ALA A 106 -2.29 12.60 17.96
CA ALA A 106 -3.72 12.44 18.21
C ALA A 106 -4.06 10.99 18.55
N TYR A 107 -3.60 10.52 19.71
CA TYR A 107 -3.69 9.12 20.13
C TYR A 107 -5.14 8.65 20.33
N GLU A 108 -6.03 9.51 20.84
CA GLU A 108 -7.45 9.17 21.03
C GLU A 108 -8.14 8.90 19.69
N VAL A 109 -7.83 9.70 18.66
CA VAL A 109 -8.34 9.49 17.31
C VAL A 109 -7.79 8.18 16.72
N ALA A 110 -6.51 7.90 16.97
CA ALA A 110 -5.90 6.64 16.53
C ALA A 110 -6.54 5.43 17.24
N ALA A 111 -6.85 5.55 18.54
CA ALA A 111 -7.53 4.50 19.31
C ALA A 111 -8.96 4.27 18.83
N GLN A 112 -9.70 5.32 18.48
CA GLN A 112 -11.04 5.18 17.91
C GLN A 112 -10.98 4.42 16.57
N ASN A 113 -10.07 4.82 15.67
CA ASN A 113 -9.85 4.10 14.42
C ASN A 113 -9.46 2.63 14.65
N ALA A 114 -8.62 2.36 15.65
CA ALA A 114 -8.22 1.00 16.02
C ALA A 114 -9.43 0.17 16.46
N ASN A 115 -10.29 0.69 17.35
CA ASN A 115 -11.49 0.00 17.80
C ASN A 115 -12.45 -0.30 16.65
N ASP A 116 -12.70 0.68 15.76
CA ASP A 116 -13.57 0.51 14.59
C ASP A 116 -13.04 -0.62 13.68
N ASN A 117 -11.73 -0.59 13.37
CA ASN A 117 -11.10 -1.60 12.53
C ASN A 117 -11.06 -2.99 13.19
N ILE A 118 -10.79 -3.08 14.49
CA ILE A 118 -10.84 -4.35 15.24
C ILE A 118 -12.25 -4.95 15.16
N ASN A 119 -13.28 -4.12 15.35
CA ASN A 119 -14.67 -4.57 15.26
C ASN A 119 -15.00 -5.09 13.86
N ALA A 120 -14.65 -4.35 12.82
CA ALA A 120 -14.93 -4.71 11.44
C ALA A 120 -14.18 -6.00 11.02
N LEU A 121 -12.89 -6.11 11.35
CA LEU A 121 -12.03 -7.18 10.88
C LEU A 121 -12.25 -8.50 11.63
N LEU A 122 -12.54 -8.45 12.95
CA LEU A 122 -12.81 -9.64 13.75
C LEU A 122 -14.27 -10.14 13.65
N ALA A 123 -15.16 -9.40 13.00
CA ALA A 123 -16.53 -9.85 12.75
C ALA A 123 -16.63 -11.00 11.72
N ASN A 124 -15.54 -11.29 11.01
CA ASN A 124 -15.50 -12.29 9.96
C ASN A 124 -14.63 -13.48 10.38
N ASP A 125 -15.09 -14.68 10.05
CA ASP A 125 -14.28 -15.90 10.22
C ASP A 125 -13.33 -16.02 9.03
N VAL A 126 -12.09 -15.58 9.23
CA VAL A 126 -11.04 -15.52 8.19
C VAL A 126 -9.72 -16.06 8.73
N THR A 127 -8.93 -16.68 7.85
CA THR A 127 -7.61 -17.20 8.19
C THR A 127 -6.62 -16.08 8.46
N TYR A 128 -6.60 -15.07 7.58
CA TYR A 128 -5.70 -13.91 7.67
C TYR A 128 -6.45 -12.61 7.45
N VAL A 129 -5.87 -11.55 8.01
CA VAL A 129 -6.15 -10.15 7.65
C VAL A 129 -4.95 -9.64 6.87
N VAL A 130 -5.16 -9.28 5.61
CA VAL A 130 -4.11 -8.91 4.66
C VAL A 130 -4.22 -7.45 4.28
N SER A 131 -3.10 -6.76 4.20
CA SER A 131 -3.01 -5.42 3.60
C SER A 131 -1.85 -5.35 2.62
N ALA A 132 -2.07 -4.69 1.47
CA ALA A 132 -1.02 -4.32 0.53
C ALA A 132 -0.39 -2.95 0.87
N CYS A 133 -0.44 -2.55 2.14
CA CYS A 133 0.20 -1.35 2.67
C CYS A 133 0.97 -1.68 3.95
N PRO A 134 2.31 -1.70 3.93
CA PRO A 134 3.10 -2.01 5.12
C PRO A 134 2.82 -1.08 6.30
N THR A 135 2.51 0.19 6.07
CA THR A 135 2.12 1.12 7.13
C THR A 135 0.82 0.67 7.82
N CYS A 136 -0.17 0.25 7.02
CA CYS A 136 -1.41 -0.29 7.56
C CYS A 136 -1.17 -1.62 8.30
N THR A 137 -0.35 -2.51 7.73
CA THR A 137 0.01 -3.78 8.36
C THR A 137 0.67 -3.57 9.72
N VAL A 138 1.64 -2.64 9.81
CA VAL A 138 2.29 -2.26 11.08
C VAL A 138 1.28 -1.68 12.07
N ALA A 139 0.37 -0.82 11.61
CA ALA A 139 -0.67 -0.26 12.47
C ALA A 139 -1.55 -1.35 13.09
N LEU A 140 -2.07 -2.27 12.27
CA LEU A 140 -2.93 -3.36 12.73
C LEU A 140 -2.18 -4.36 13.62
N LYS A 141 -0.90 -4.63 13.32
CA LYS A 141 -0.12 -5.68 14.01
C LYS A 141 0.54 -5.20 15.30
N HIS A 142 0.95 -3.92 15.35
CA HIS A 142 1.78 -3.41 16.44
C HIS A 142 1.24 -2.12 17.07
N GLU A 143 0.80 -1.15 16.24
CA GLU A 143 0.51 0.18 16.74
C GLU A 143 -0.85 0.29 17.44
N PHE A 144 -1.84 -0.54 17.10
CA PHE A 144 -3.10 -0.59 17.84
C PHE A 144 -2.84 -0.97 19.30
N ILE A 145 -2.02 -2.01 19.53
CA ILE A 145 -1.62 -2.45 20.87
C ILE A 145 -0.93 -1.31 21.62
N SER A 146 0.14 -0.75 21.03
CA SER A 146 0.92 0.31 21.69
C SER A 146 0.15 1.62 21.84
N THR A 147 -0.87 1.89 21.02
CA THR A 147 -1.77 3.03 21.19
C THR A 147 -2.65 2.85 22.42
N PHE A 148 -3.26 1.67 22.58
CA PHE A 148 -4.09 1.37 23.76
C PHE A 148 -3.24 1.35 25.05
N GLU A 149 -2.04 0.78 25.02
CA GLU A 149 -1.11 0.81 26.16
C GLU A 149 -0.75 2.27 26.56
N SER A 150 -0.46 3.12 25.59
CA SER A 150 -0.13 4.54 25.84
C SER A 150 -1.29 5.33 26.46
N LEU A 151 -2.52 4.93 26.18
CA LEU A 151 -3.73 5.57 26.72
C LEU A 151 -4.28 4.87 27.97
N GLY A 152 -3.66 3.78 28.43
CA GLY A 152 -4.18 2.98 29.56
C GLY A 152 -5.48 2.24 29.25
N GLN A 153 -5.84 2.05 27.96
CA GLN A 153 -7.06 1.37 27.52
C GLN A 153 -6.86 -0.15 27.48
N THR A 154 -6.62 -0.76 28.65
CA THR A 154 -6.25 -2.18 28.80
C THR A 154 -7.32 -3.15 28.33
N ASP A 155 -8.60 -2.77 28.39
CA ASP A 155 -9.74 -3.62 27.99
C ASP A 155 -9.76 -3.90 26.48
N SER A 156 -9.15 -3.03 25.66
CA SER A 156 -9.03 -3.20 24.22
C SER A 156 -7.87 -4.13 23.78
N LEU A 157 -6.89 -4.36 24.67
CA LEU A 157 -5.67 -5.11 24.35
C LEU A 157 -5.91 -6.58 23.92
N PRO A 158 -6.79 -7.37 24.56
CA PRO A 158 -7.00 -8.75 24.13
C PRO A 158 -7.48 -8.84 22.67
N ARG A 159 -8.41 -7.98 22.28
CA ARG A 159 -8.93 -7.95 20.90
C ARG A 159 -7.91 -7.41 19.90
N ALA A 160 -7.09 -6.42 20.29
CA ALA A 160 -6.00 -5.91 19.46
C ALA A 160 -4.96 -7.01 19.19
N ARG A 161 -4.60 -7.80 20.19
CA ARG A 161 -3.68 -8.95 20.05
C ARG A 161 -4.29 -10.05 19.18
N GLN A 162 -5.56 -10.39 19.38
CA GLN A 162 -6.28 -11.34 18.55
C GLN A 162 -6.27 -10.93 17.07
N LEU A 163 -6.44 -9.64 16.77
CA LEU A 163 -6.32 -9.13 15.41
C LEU A 163 -4.88 -9.26 14.91
N ALA A 164 -3.89 -8.82 15.71
CA ALA A 164 -2.47 -8.83 15.35
C ALA A 164 -1.97 -10.22 14.93
N ASP A 165 -2.46 -11.28 15.59
CA ASP A 165 -2.11 -12.68 15.29
C ASP A 165 -2.61 -13.12 13.90
N LYS A 166 -3.67 -12.50 13.37
CA LYS A 166 -4.21 -12.79 12.04
C LYS A 166 -3.57 -11.92 10.94
N VAL A 167 -2.88 -10.83 11.30
CA VAL A 167 -2.36 -9.84 10.33
C VAL A 167 -1.10 -10.34 9.66
N ILE A 168 -1.11 -10.33 8.33
CA ILE A 168 0.05 -10.65 7.48
C ILE A 168 0.17 -9.59 6.37
N ASP A 169 1.40 -9.23 5.98
CA ASP A 169 1.60 -8.39 4.82
C ASP A 169 1.40 -9.17 3.51
N PHE A 170 1.10 -8.44 2.45
CA PHE A 170 0.78 -9.01 1.14
C PHE A 170 1.91 -9.89 0.60
N SER A 171 3.15 -9.39 0.59
CA SER A 171 4.27 -10.09 -0.04
C SER A 171 4.65 -11.37 0.70
N SER A 172 4.60 -11.36 2.04
CA SER A 172 4.80 -12.57 2.85
C SER A 172 3.72 -13.62 2.58
N LEU A 173 2.44 -13.21 2.46
CA LEU A 173 1.37 -14.16 2.13
C LEU A 173 1.55 -14.73 0.73
N VAL A 174 1.81 -13.91 -0.28
CA VAL A 174 2.01 -14.40 -1.66
C VAL A 174 3.21 -15.33 -1.74
N LYS A 175 4.32 -15.00 -1.06
CA LYS A 175 5.49 -15.89 -1.00
C LYS A 175 5.14 -17.25 -0.41
N LYS A 176 4.39 -17.28 0.69
CA LYS A 176 3.89 -18.51 1.28
C LYS A 176 3.05 -19.32 0.29
N LEU A 177 2.12 -18.68 -0.42
CA LEU A 177 1.26 -19.34 -1.41
C LEU A 177 2.04 -19.91 -2.61
N VAL A 178 3.09 -19.22 -3.03
CA VAL A 178 4.02 -19.72 -4.07
C VAL A 178 4.81 -20.93 -3.56
N ASP A 179 5.34 -20.87 -2.34
CA ASP A 179 6.09 -21.97 -1.74
C ASP A 179 5.22 -23.23 -1.51
N GLU A 180 3.93 -23.04 -1.25
CA GLU A 180 2.93 -24.11 -1.15
C GLU A 180 2.46 -24.62 -2.53
N GLY A 181 2.94 -24.04 -3.63
CA GLY A 181 2.56 -24.43 -5.00
C GLY A 181 1.13 -24.00 -5.41
N ARG A 182 0.50 -23.14 -4.62
CA ARG A 182 -0.87 -22.60 -4.86
C ARG A 182 -0.88 -21.46 -5.88
N LEU A 183 0.23 -20.78 -6.04
CA LEU A 183 0.45 -19.74 -7.06
C LEU A 183 1.67 -20.11 -7.88
N LYS A 184 1.58 -19.86 -9.19
CA LYS A 184 2.69 -20.03 -10.12
C LYS A 184 2.77 -18.84 -11.05
N PHE A 185 3.97 -18.45 -11.40
CA PHE A 185 4.24 -17.45 -12.42
C PHE A 185 4.44 -18.12 -13.78
N LYS A 186 4.14 -17.40 -14.84
CA LYS A 186 4.38 -17.82 -16.23
C LYS A 186 5.85 -18.17 -16.43
N GLU A 187 6.15 -19.33 -16.96
CA GLU A 187 7.53 -19.78 -17.19
C GLU A 187 8.18 -19.05 -18.37
N GLY A 188 9.51 -18.94 -18.33
CA GLY A 188 10.33 -18.42 -19.44
C GLY A 188 10.18 -16.92 -19.70
N GLN A 189 9.54 -16.16 -18.82
CA GLN A 189 9.38 -14.72 -18.98
C GLN A 189 10.71 -13.98 -18.78
N GLN A 190 11.01 -13.04 -19.66
CA GLN A 190 12.09 -12.06 -19.52
C GLN A 190 11.48 -10.65 -19.59
N LEU A 191 11.03 -10.18 -18.45
CA LEU A 191 10.21 -8.95 -18.33
C LEU A 191 11.06 -7.67 -18.27
N GLY A 192 12.39 -7.82 -18.32
CA GLY A 192 13.33 -6.70 -18.30
C GLY A 192 13.70 -6.23 -16.90
N LYS A 193 14.38 -5.07 -16.86
CA LYS A 193 14.96 -4.53 -15.62
C LYS A 193 13.98 -3.66 -14.85
N ILE A 194 13.87 -3.95 -13.57
CA ILE A 194 13.18 -3.12 -12.58
C ILE A 194 14.15 -2.71 -11.47
N THR A 195 13.83 -1.66 -10.74
CA THR A 195 14.48 -1.38 -9.47
C THR A 195 13.47 -1.47 -8.34
N TYR A 196 13.91 -1.88 -7.15
CA TYR A 196 13.02 -2.09 -6.01
C TYR A 196 13.33 -1.12 -4.87
N HIS A 197 12.28 -0.44 -4.34
CA HIS A 197 12.39 0.41 -3.15
C HIS A 197 11.89 -0.32 -1.92
N ASP A 198 12.76 -0.52 -0.94
CA ASP A 198 12.40 -1.06 0.37
C ASP A 198 11.55 -0.07 1.16
N SER A 199 10.27 -0.35 1.28
CA SER A 199 9.39 0.43 2.16
C SER A 199 9.83 0.27 3.61
N CYS A 200 10.02 1.39 4.32
CA CYS A 200 10.63 1.37 5.66
C CYS A 200 9.89 0.47 6.66
N HIS A 201 8.54 0.47 6.67
CA HIS A 201 7.76 -0.40 7.53
C HIS A 201 7.89 -1.88 7.14
N LEU A 202 7.92 -2.19 5.85
CA LEU A 202 8.09 -3.58 5.40
C LEU A 202 9.44 -4.14 5.83
N LYS A 203 10.53 -3.39 5.56
CA LYS A 203 11.88 -3.84 5.87
C LYS A 203 12.21 -3.81 7.35
N ARG A 204 11.94 -2.67 8.04
CA ARG A 204 12.46 -2.45 9.40
C ARG A 204 11.56 -2.99 10.50
N THR A 205 10.24 -3.04 10.27
CA THR A 205 9.28 -3.47 11.29
C THR A 205 8.71 -4.84 11.01
N LEU A 206 8.37 -5.14 9.75
CA LEU A 206 7.81 -6.43 9.35
C LEU A 206 8.88 -7.45 8.93
N HIS A 207 10.12 -7.00 8.71
CA HIS A 207 11.28 -7.82 8.31
C HIS A 207 11.07 -8.63 7.01
N ALA A 208 10.20 -8.15 6.12
CA ALA A 208 9.79 -8.80 4.88
C ALA A 208 10.33 -8.06 3.65
N SER A 209 11.66 -7.95 3.50
CA SER A 209 12.30 -7.23 2.38
C SER A 209 12.79 -8.15 1.25
N GLN A 210 12.91 -9.44 1.52
CA GLN A 210 13.39 -10.42 0.54
C GLN A 210 12.25 -11.03 -0.26
N GLU A 211 11.09 -11.19 0.35
CA GLU A 211 9.90 -11.80 -0.24
C GLU A 211 9.49 -11.11 -1.55
N PRO A 212 9.32 -9.78 -1.61
CA PRO A 212 8.95 -9.11 -2.87
C PRO A 212 10.03 -9.27 -3.95
N ARG A 213 11.34 -9.24 -3.59
CA ARG A 213 12.42 -9.45 -4.55
C ARG A 213 12.40 -10.86 -5.13
N GLN A 214 12.24 -11.88 -4.29
CA GLN A 214 12.14 -13.27 -4.71
C GLN A 214 10.95 -13.47 -5.63
N LEU A 215 9.78 -12.94 -5.27
CA LEU A 215 8.57 -13.02 -6.09
C LEU A 215 8.73 -12.35 -7.45
N LEU A 216 9.29 -11.14 -7.49
CA LEU A 216 9.53 -10.41 -8.74
C LEU A 216 10.56 -11.12 -9.63
N THR A 217 11.61 -11.69 -9.03
CA THR A 217 12.59 -12.48 -9.77
C THR A 217 11.97 -13.78 -10.32
N GLN A 218 11.17 -14.49 -9.53
CA GLN A 218 10.43 -15.68 -9.97
C GLN A 218 9.41 -15.35 -11.07
N ALA A 219 8.84 -14.16 -11.06
CA ALA A 219 7.95 -13.68 -12.11
C ALA A 219 8.67 -13.31 -13.42
N GLY A 220 10.02 -13.28 -13.44
CA GLY A 220 10.83 -13.06 -14.65
C GLY A 220 11.45 -11.66 -14.74
N TYR A 221 11.45 -10.86 -13.67
CA TYR A 221 12.12 -9.56 -13.65
C TYR A 221 13.60 -9.68 -13.24
N GLU A 222 14.45 -8.88 -13.87
CA GLU A 222 15.83 -8.61 -13.42
C GLU A 222 15.83 -7.40 -12.48
N ILE A 223 16.32 -7.57 -11.25
CA ILE A 223 16.37 -6.47 -10.28
C ILE A 223 17.70 -5.74 -10.40
N ALA A 224 17.66 -4.52 -10.91
CA ALA A 224 18.76 -3.55 -10.87
C ALA A 224 18.66 -2.76 -9.56
N GLU A 225 19.38 -3.19 -8.53
CA GLU A 225 19.32 -2.56 -7.21
C GLU A 225 19.77 -1.09 -7.29
N MET A 226 18.91 -0.19 -6.80
CA MET A 226 19.32 1.21 -6.63
C MET A 226 20.22 1.38 -5.41
N TYR A 227 21.11 2.34 -5.48
CA TYR A 227 21.86 2.77 -4.31
C TYR A 227 20.88 3.23 -3.20
N GLU A 228 21.13 2.82 -1.96
CA GLU A 228 20.25 3.12 -0.82
C GLU A 228 18.78 2.72 -1.05
N ALA A 229 18.54 1.52 -1.52
CA ALA A 229 17.19 1.01 -1.77
C ALA A 229 16.27 1.16 -0.53
N ASP A 230 16.82 1.04 0.67
CA ASP A 230 16.13 1.12 1.97
C ASP A 230 16.07 2.53 2.59
N MET A 231 16.63 3.55 1.93
CA MET A 231 16.44 4.93 2.36
C MET A 231 14.97 5.34 2.20
N CYS A 232 14.45 6.05 3.20
CA CYS A 232 13.06 6.54 3.18
C CYS A 232 12.77 7.35 1.90
N CYS A 233 11.53 7.25 1.40
CA CYS A 233 11.04 8.06 0.28
C CYS A 233 10.65 9.50 0.68
N GLY A 234 10.68 9.83 1.97
CA GLY A 234 10.30 11.14 2.49
C GLY A 234 8.79 11.32 2.72
N MET A 235 7.94 10.29 2.50
CA MET A 235 6.48 10.45 2.65
C MET A 235 6.05 10.69 4.09
N GLY A 236 6.36 9.77 5.02
CA GLY A 236 6.06 9.89 6.45
C GLY A 236 4.62 10.30 6.80
N GLY A 237 3.63 9.95 5.99
CA GLY A 237 2.24 10.35 6.19
C GLY A 237 2.06 11.88 6.12
N THR A 238 1.60 12.49 7.21
CA THR A 238 1.43 13.96 7.31
C THR A 238 2.76 14.73 7.38
N TYR A 239 3.87 14.05 7.62
CA TYR A 239 5.22 14.65 7.69
C TYR A 239 5.57 15.41 6.40
N SER A 240 5.35 14.79 5.24
CA SER A 240 5.63 15.43 3.95
C SER A 240 4.79 16.67 3.65
N LEU A 241 3.69 16.87 4.38
CA LEU A 241 2.85 18.07 4.28
C LEU A 241 3.24 19.14 5.29
N LYS A 242 3.67 18.72 6.50
CA LYS A 242 4.04 19.62 7.59
C LYS A 242 5.48 20.13 7.49
N LEU A 243 6.37 19.34 6.91
CA LEU A 243 7.81 19.60 6.81
C LEU A 243 8.29 19.36 5.36
N PRO A 244 7.73 20.07 4.37
CA PRO A 244 8.09 19.87 2.96
C PRO A 244 9.58 20.16 2.70
N GLU A 245 10.17 21.11 3.41
CA GLU A 245 11.57 21.50 3.31
C GLU A 245 12.55 20.36 3.72
N ILE A 246 12.09 19.40 4.52
CA ILE A 246 12.86 18.20 4.87
C ILE A 246 12.49 17.03 3.97
N SER A 247 11.20 16.87 3.67
CA SER A 247 10.69 15.79 2.85
C SER A 247 11.20 15.85 1.40
N ALA A 248 11.25 17.05 0.80
CA ALA A 248 11.63 17.23 -0.59
C ALA A 248 13.08 16.81 -0.90
N PRO A 249 14.12 17.18 -0.12
CA PRO A 249 15.48 16.69 -0.32
C PRO A 249 15.62 15.17 -0.19
N ILE A 250 14.87 14.55 0.73
CA ILE A 250 14.87 13.09 0.89
C ILE A 250 14.29 12.42 -0.36
N LEU A 251 13.16 12.95 -0.88
CA LEU A 251 12.57 12.48 -2.11
C LEU A 251 13.54 12.64 -3.28
N GLU A 252 14.13 13.82 -3.46
CA GLU A 252 15.06 14.11 -4.55
C GLU A 252 16.21 13.10 -4.61
N ARG A 253 16.85 12.83 -3.46
CA ARG A 253 17.90 11.80 -3.35
C ARG A 253 17.40 10.43 -3.78
N LYS A 254 16.17 10.04 -3.39
CA LYS A 254 15.56 8.79 -3.80
C LYS A 254 15.33 8.75 -5.32
N LEU A 255 14.85 9.83 -5.92
CA LEU A 255 14.62 9.91 -7.37
C LEU A 255 15.92 9.80 -8.18
N VAL A 256 17.00 10.41 -7.70
CA VAL A 256 18.34 10.28 -8.29
C VAL A 256 18.79 8.82 -8.25
N ASN A 257 18.65 8.14 -7.12
CA ASN A 257 19.05 6.74 -6.98
C ASN A 257 18.24 5.80 -7.89
N ILE A 258 16.93 6.07 -8.04
CA ILE A 258 16.06 5.33 -8.98
C ILE A 258 16.55 5.52 -10.43
N LYS A 259 16.79 6.75 -10.86
CA LYS A 259 17.26 7.02 -12.22
C LYS A 259 18.63 6.40 -12.50
N ASN A 260 19.54 6.46 -11.53
CA ASN A 260 20.89 5.89 -11.65
C ASN A 260 20.91 4.36 -11.69
N SER A 261 19.83 3.67 -11.27
CA SER A 261 19.73 2.22 -11.43
C SER A 261 19.63 1.77 -12.90
N GLY A 262 19.26 2.69 -13.80
CA GLY A 262 19.03 2.42 -15.22
C GLY A 262 17.73 1.64 -15.50
N ALA A 263 16.92 1.37 -14.49
CA ALA A 263 15.63 0.72 -14.67
C ALA A 263 14.56 1.70 -15.16
N THR A 264 13.65 1.23 -16.01
CA THR A 264 12.51 2.01 -16.50
C THR A 264 11.28 1.90 -15.63
N LEU A 265 11.32 1.03 -14.63
CA LEU A 265 10.24 0.76 -13.68
C LEU A 265 10.81 0.62 -12.25
N ALA A 266 10.29 1.41 -11.32
CA ALA A 266 10.50 1.24 -9.89
C ALA A 266 9.30 0.55 -9.25
N VAL A 267 9.54 -0.51 -8.47
CA VAL A 267 8.50 -1.32 -7.81
C VAL A 267 8.65 -1.21 -6.30
N MET A 268 7.54 -1.24 -5.58
CA MET A 268 7.50 -1.17 -4.12
C MET A 268 6.15 -1.64 -3.56
N ASP A 269 6.12 -1.97 -2.27
CA ASP A 269 4.94 -2.52 -1.58
C ASP A 269 4.07 -1.47 -0.86
N CYS A 270 4.48 -0.22 -0.82
CA CYS A 270 3.77 0.79 -0.05
C CYS A 270 3.07 1.81 -0.98
N PRO A 271 1.74 1.91 -0.95
CA PRO A 271 1.00 2.89 -1.76
C PRO A 271 1.38 4.35 -1.42
N GLY A 272 1.80 4.62 -0.17
CA GLY A 272 2.34 5.92 0.21
C GLY A 272 3.68 6.23 -0.47
N CYS A 273 4.58 5.23 -0.57
CA CYS A 273 5.83 5.39 -1.32
C CYS A 273 5.57 5.51 -2.82
N VAL A 274 4.61 4.73 -3.35
CA VAL A 274 4.17 4.89 -4.76
C VAL A 274 3.70 6.32 -5.01
N MET A 275 2.85 6.87 -4.17
CA MET A 275 2.36 8.24 -4.29
C MET A 275 3.50 9.26 -4.29
N GLN A 276 4.41 9.15 -3.34
CA GLN A 276 5.51 10.09 -3.16
C GLN A 276 6.48 10.06 -4.34
N ILE A 277 6.96 8.88 -4.71
CA ILE A 277 7.97 8.69 -5.75
C ILE A 277 7.36 8.95 -7.14
N ARG A 278 6.16 8.43 -7.42
CA ARG A 278 5.44 8.67 -8.68
C ARG A 278 5.18 10.16 -8.89
N GLY A 279 4.74 10.85 -7.82
CA GLY A 279 4.50 12.29 -7.87
C GLY A 279 5.76 13.12 -8.09
N GLY A 280 6.89 12.72 -7.48
CA GLY A 280 8.19 13.39 -7.71
C GLY A 280 8.71 13.18 -9.12
N LEU A 281 8.63 11.96 -9.65
CA LEU A 281 9.04 11.65 -11.04
C LEU A 281 8.17 12.39 -12.06
N ASP A 282 6.84 12.51 -11.82
CA ASP A 282 5.93 13.28 -12.68
C ASP A 282 6.33 14.77 -12.71
N LYS A 283 6.68 15.37 -11.56
CA LYS A 283 7.19 16.76 -11.50
C LYS A 283 8.46 16.98 -12.30
N GLN A 284 9.31 15.97 -12.38
CA GLN A 284 10.57 15.99 -13.12
C GLN A 284 10.39 15.56 -14.59
N ASN A 285 9.17 15.33 -15.07
CA ASN A 285 8.87 14.80 -16.41
C ASN A 285 9.69 13.53 -16.74
N SER A 286 9.92 12.69 -15.74
CA SER A 286 10.67 11.44 -15.89
C SER A 286 9.83 10.39 -16.61
N THR A 287 10.49 9.56 -17.42
CA THR A 287 9.89 8.41 -18.10
C THR A 287 9.88 7.16 -17.25
N VAL A 288 10.55 7.16 -16.09
CA VAL A 288 10.55 6.02 -15.17
C VAL A 288 9.15 5.86 -14.56
N ARG A 289 8.58 4.67 -14.74
CA ARG A 289 7.29 4.30 -14.16
C ARG A 289 7.45 3.87 -12.71
N VAL A 290 6.37 3.97 -11.95
CA VAL A 290 6.31 3.51 -10.56
C VAL A 290 5.07 2.67 -10.37
N GLU A 291 5.23 1.46 -9.87
CA GLU A 291 4.11 0.54 -9.70
C GLU A 291 4.21 -0.21 -8.35
N HIS A 292 3.08 -0.67 -7.87
CA HIS A 292 3.02 -1.48 -6.67
C HIS A 292 3.32 -2.94 -7.01
N THR A 293 4.01 -3.66 -6.11
CA THR A 293 4.33 -5.09 -6.26
C THR A 293 3.10 -5.93 -6.59
N VAL A 294 1.95 -5.64 -5.96
CA VAL A 294 0.71 -6.38 -6.20
C VAL A 294 0.27 -6.34 -7.66
N GLN A 295 0.43 -5.19 -8.34
CA GLN A 295 0.05 -5.04 -9.75
C GLN A 295 0.96 -5.88 -10.64
N ARG A 296 2.29 -5.82 -10.39
CA ARG A 296 3.24 -6.59 -11.19
C ARG A 296 3.05 -8.09 -11.06
N LEU A 297 2.89 -8.57 -9.82
CA LEU A 297 2.67 -10.00 -9.60
C LEU A 297 1.35 -10.51 -10.21
N ALA A 298 0.27 -9.69 -10.14
CA ALA A 298 -1.03 -10.07 -10.69
C ALA A 298 -1.03 -10.27 -12.22
N ASP A 299 -0.16 -9.54 -12.94
CA ASP A 299 -0.04 -9.61 -14.40
C ASP A 299 0.73 -10.86 -14.86
N GLU A 300 1.60 -11.39 -14.00
CA GLU A 300 2.55 -12.45 -14.34
C GLU A 300 2.13 -13.83 -13.83
N LEU A 301 1.00 -13.96 -13.15
CA LEU A 301 0.48 -15.27 -12.76
C LEU A 301 0.03 -16.08 -13.99
N GLU A 302 0.28 -17.40 -13.95
CA GLU A 302 -0.23 -18.33 -14.95
C GLU A 302 -1.75 -18.19 -15.11
N SER A 303 -2.25 -18.41 -16.33
CA SER A 303 -3.70 -18.55 -16.54
C SER A 303 -4.17 -19.86 -15.90
N SER A 304 -5.27 -19.82 -15.18
CA SER A 304 -5.91 -21.01 -14.59
C SER A 304 -6.45 -21.88 -15.67
#